data_716af09cb69d92f874191710dfbc01fb
#
_entry.id   716af09cb69d92f874191710dfbc01fb
#
_cell.length_a   1.000
_cell.length_b   1.000
_cell.length_c   1.000
_cell.angle_alpha   90.00
_cell.angle_beta   90.00
_cell.angle_gamma   90.00
#
_symmetry.space_group_name_H-M   'P 1'
#
loop_
_entity.id
_entity.type
_entity.pdbx_description
1 polymer ?
#
loop_
_entity_poly.entity_id
_entity_poly.type
_entity_poly.pdbx_seq_one_letter_code
_entity_poly.pdbx_strand_id
1 'polypeptide(L)'
;MYFASIDKIIVFYYKIIFIYISQMAPLSPHLQIYKPFLTMIFSISSRIGMIAFAFSLPFFALFVGTINLSPGFHLLLNSIINFFPIKLLLIFWFFIFNHHLLNGFKYFVWSYALGLELNRVYLITYLILFINIIMTLCFSWIILSWEHLVSGKSRDWLILL
;
A
#
# COMPACT_ATOMS: atom_id res chain seq x y z
N MET A 1 -24.67 44.24 -39.08
CA MET A 1 -25.41 42.96 -39.16
C MET A 1 -24.60 41.84 -39.80
N TYR A 2 -23.48 42.11 -40.46
CA TYR A 2 -22.61 41.08 -41.11
C TYR A 2 -21.62 40.38 -40.17
N PHE A 3 -21.17 41.00 -39.09
CA PHE A 3 -20.18 40.40 -38.17
C PHE A 3 -20.70 39.20 -37.39
N ALA A 4 -21.97 39.18 -36.98
CA ALA A 4 -22.57 38.07 -36.25
C ALA A 4 -22.76 36.78 -37.08
N SER A 5 -22.66 36.87 -38.43
CA SER A 5 -22.77 35.74 -39.32
C SER A 5 -21.42 35.02 -39.50
N ILE A 6 -20.32 35.77 -39.45
CA ILE A 6 -18.95 35.21 -39.62
C ILE A 6 -18.58 34.40 -38.40
N ASP A 7 -18.89 34.87 -37.18
CA ASP A 7 -18.59 34.11 -35.94
C ASP A 7 -19.32 32.78 -35.90
N LYS A 8 -20.56 32.70 -36.36
CA LYS A 8 -21.34 31.45 -36.43
C LYS A 8 -20.73 30.47 -37.43
N ILE A 9 -20.21 30.96 -38.57
CA ILE A 9 -19.57 30.13 -39.57
C ILE A 9 -18.25 29.59 -39.04
N ILE A 10 -17.45 30.40 -38.36
CA ILE A 10 -16.18 30.00 -37.78
C ILE A 10 -16.41 28.94 -36.67
N VAL A 11 -17.37 29.17 -35.80
CA VAL A 11 -17.73 28.19 -34.72
C VAL A 11 -18.23 26.88 -35.33
N PHE A 12 -19.00 26.93 -36.43
CA PHE A 12 -19.49 25.74 -37.11
C PHE A 12 -18.35 24.94 -37.72
N TYR A 13 -17.37 25.61 -38.39
CA TYR A 13 -16.17 24.97 -38.94
C TYR A 13 -15.31 24.32 -37.84
N TYR A 14 -15.08 25.02 -36.74
CA TYR A 14 -14.34 24.44 -35.60
C TYR A 14 -15.03 23.22 -35.05
N LYS A 15 -16.36 23.24 -34.95
CA LYS A 15 -17.14 22.10 -34.46
C LYS A 15 -17.06 20.89 -35.39
N ILE A 16 -17.13 21.13 -36.71
CA ILE A 16 -16.96 20.04 -37.70
C ILE A 16 -15.54 19.48 -37.67
N ILE A 17 -14.51 20.31 -37.65
CA ILE A 17 -13.11 19.88 -37.53
C ILE A 17 -12.88 19.10 -36.29
N PHE A 18 -13.41 19.55 -35.12
CA PHE A 18 -13.29 18.85 -33.86
C PHE A 18 -13.98 17.47 -33.86
N ILE A 19 -15.17 17.38 -34.44
CA ILE A 19 -15.88 16.10 -34.61
C ILE A 19 -15.10 15.16 -35.55
N TYR A 20 -14.55 15.67 -36.64
CA TYR A 20 -13.77 14.89 -37.61
C TYR A 20 -12.47 14.38 -36.97
N ILE A 21 -11.76 15.21 -36.21
CA ILE A 21 -10.54 14.82 -35.51
C ILE A 21 -10.85 13.81 -34.40
N SER A 22 -11.96 13.97 -33.70
CA SER A 22 -12.34 13.02 -32.65
C SER A 22 -12.73 11.64 -33.18
N GLN A 23 -13.24 11.56 -34.38
CA GLN A 23 -13.53 10.28 -35.05
C GLN A 23 -12.29 9.61 -35.66
N MET A 24 -11.26 10.40 -36.03
CA MET A 24 -10.00 9.91 -36.57
C MET A 24 -8.98 9.54 -35.48
N ALA A 25 -9.17 10.01 -34.24
CA ALA A 25 -8.29 9.64 -33.14
C ALA A 25 -8.46 8.14 -32.83
N PRO A 26 -7.38 7.33 -32.84
CA PRO A 26 -7.47 5.94 -32.42
C PRO A 26 -8.00 5.91 -30.99
N LEU A 27 -9.14 5.24 -30.79
CA LEU A 27 -9.67 5.04 -29.45
C LEU A 27 -8.61 4.28 -28.64
N SER A 28 -8.13 4.91 -27.59
CA SER A 28 -7.25 4.24 -26.63
C SER A 28 -7.96 2.98 -26.12
N PRO A 29 -7.29 1.82 -26.14
CA PRO A 29 -7.91 0.60 -25.66
C PRO A 29 -8.37 0.85 -24.23
N HIS A 30 -9.66 0.64 -23.98
CA HIS A 30 -10.22 0.79 -22.64
C HIS A 30 -9.53 -0.17 -21.68
N LEU A 31 -9.22 0.28 -20.47
CA LEU A 31 -8.62 -0.54 -19.39
C LEU A 31 -9.39 -1.85 -19.12
N GLN A 32 -10.68 -1.90 -19.49
CA GLN A 32 -11.54 -3.09 -19.39
C GLN A 32 -11.15 -4.24 -20.34
N ILE A 33 -10.40 -3.96 -21.42
CA ILE A 33 -9.98 -4.97 -22.40
C ILE A 33 -8.74 -5.74 -21.90
N TYR A 34 -7.93 -5.13 -21.03
CA TYR A 34 -6.73 -5.76 -20.50
C TYR A 34 -7.05 -6.63 -19.29
N LYS A 35 -6.85 -7.93 -19.43
CA LYS A 35 -6.78 -8.82 -18.26
C LYS A 35 -5.52 -8.47 -17.48
N PRO A 36 -5.61 -8.02 -16.24
CA PRO A 36 -4.43 -7.66 -15.46
C PRO A 36 -3.59 -8.93 -15.20
N PHE A 37 -2.33 -8.88 -15.59
CA PHE A 37 -1.37 -9.93 -15.24
C PHE A 37 -1.04 -9.84 -13.75
N LEU A 38 -0.84 -10.99 -13.11
CA LEU A 38 -0.52 -11.08 -11.68
C LEU A 38 0.66 -10.18 -11.31
N THR A 39 1.72 -10.20 -12.09
CA THR A 39 2.93 -9.39 -11.88
C THR A 39 2.67 -7.88 -11.95
N MET A 40 1.73 -7.45 -12.80
CA MET A 40 1.31 -6.05 -12.90
C MET A 40 0.56 -5.61 -11.65
N ILE A 41 -0.38 -6.42 -11.16
CA ILE A 41 -1.12 -6.14 -9.92
C ILE A 41 -0.13 -6.00 -8.75
N PHE A 42 0.83 -6.92 -8.62
CA PHE A 42 1.85 -6.88 -7.57
C PHE A 42 2.75 -5.65 -7.67
N SER A 43 3.11 -5.24 -8.89
CA SER A 43 3.90 -4.03 -9.12
C SER A 43 3.15 -2.77 -8.69
N ILE A 44 1.88 -2.65 -9.04
CA ILE A 44 1.04 -1.50 -8.68
C ILE A 44 0.78 -1.48 -7.16
N SER A 45 0.39 -2.61 -6.58
CA SER A 45 0.12 -2.71 -5.14
C SER A 45 1.34 -2.37 -4.29
N SER A 46 2.54 -2.81 -4.70
CA SER A 46 3.79 -2.49 -4.04
C SER A 46 4.11 -0.98 -4.05
N ARG A 47 3.82 -0.29 -5.16
CA ARG A 47 4.02 1.17 -5.27
C ARG A 47 3.03 1.96 -4.42
N ILE A 48 1.76 1.58 -4.45
CA ILE A 48 0.72 2.19 -3.60
C ILE A 48 1.08 1.98 -2.12
N GLY A 49 1.50 0.77 -1.77
CA GLY A 49 1.95 0.43 -0.43
C GLY A 49 3.13 1.28 0.04
N MET A 50 4.12 1.55 -0.84
CA MET A 50 5.25 2.43 -0.53
C MET A 50 4.81 3.86 -0.20
N ILE A 51 3.87 4.40 -0.95
CA ILE A 51 3.32 5.74 -0.69
C ILE A 51 2.64 5.77 0.69
N ALA A 52 1.79 4.79 0.99
CA ALA A 52 1.12 4.68 2.29
C ALA A 52 2.13 4.55 3.44
N PHE A 53 3.19 3.75 3.24
CA PHE A 53 4.28 3.60 4.20
C PHE A 53 5.03 4.91 4.43
N ALA A 54 5.38 5.64 3.37
CA ALA A 54 6.09 6.92 3.47
C ALA A 54 5.29 7.95 4.28
N PHE A 55 3.96 8.02 4.09
CA PHE A 55 3.09 8.87 4.90
C PHE A 55 3.03 8.45 6.38
N SER A 56 3.25 7.18 6.71
CA SER A 56 3.24 6.71 8.09
C SER A 56 4.52 7.01 8.86
N LEU A 57 5.66 7.23 8.20
CA LEU A 57 6.97 7.47 8.82
C LEU A 57 7.00 8.67 9.78
N PRO A 58 6.43 9.85 9.47
CA PRO A 58 6.39 10.97 10.40
C PRO A 58 5.63 10.63 11.69
N PHE A 59 4.52 9.90 11.58
CA PHE A 59 3.75 9.46 12.76
C PHE A 59 4.54 8.47 13.61
N PHE A 60 5.26 7.55 12.98
CA PHE A 60 6.14 6.61 13.66
C PHE A 60 7.30 7.34 14.35
N ALA A 61 7.91 8.32 13.71
CA ALA A 61 8.98 9.13 14.30
C ALA A 61 8.50 9.93 15.51
N LEU A 62 7.30 10.54 15.42
CA LEU A 62 6.66 11.21 16.56
C LEU A 62 6.38 10.24 17.69
N PHE A 63 5.87 9.05 17.38
CA PHE A 63 5.61 8.00 18.36
C PHE A 63 6.89 7.62 19.11
N VAL A 64 7.98 7.32 18.42
CA VAL A 64 9.27 6.97 19.03
C VAL A 64 9.86 8.15 19.82
N GLY A 65 9.75 9.38 19.32
CA GLY A 65 10.20 10.58 20.01
C GLY A 65 9.47 10.84 21.32
N THR A 66 8.18 10.58 21.38
CA THR A 66 7.35 10.84 22.55
C THR A 66 7.48 9.75 23.65
N ILE A 67 7.96 8.56 23.30
CA ILE A 67 8.23 7.47 24.28
C ILE A 67 9.17 7.94 25.37
N ASN A 68 10.14 8.79 25.09
CA ASN A 68 11.17 9.25 26.03
C ASN A 68 10.76 10.48 26.85
N LEU A 69 9.61 11.11 26.56
CA LEU A 69 9.26 12.42 27.12
C LEU A 69 8.59 12.37 28.50
N SER A 70 7.76 11.37 28.78
CA SER A 70 7.12 11.25 30.12
C SER A 70 6.53 9.87 30.38
N PRO A 71 6.56 9.40 31.67
CA PRO A 71 5.95 8.12 32.06
C PRO A 71 4.43 8.05 31.80
N GLY A 72 3.71 9.17 31.97
CA GLY A 72 2.26 9.23 31.73
C GLY A 72 1.88 9.04 30.28
N PHE A 73 2.75 9.42 29.35
CA PHE A 73 2.53 9.24 27.93
C PHE A 73 2.58 7.76 27.52
N HIS A 74 3.42 6.95 28.18
CA HIS A 74 3.45 5.50 27.96
C HIS A 74 2.12 4.81 28.25
N LEU A 75 1.44 5.22 29.33
CA LEU A 75 0.13 4.66 29.69
C LEU A 75 -0.91 4.99 28.63
N LEU A 76 -0.92 6.22 28.14
CA LEU A 76 -1.83 6.65 27.07
C LEU A 76 -1.57 5.90 25.77
N LEU A 77 -0.30 5.78 25.36
CA LEU A 77 0.09 5.03 24.17
C LEU A 77 -0.28 3.55 24.27
N ASN A 78 -0.06 2.94 25.42
CA ASN A 78 -0.43 1.55 25.65
C ASN A 78 -1.95 1.34 25.51
N SER A 79 -2.76 2.27 26.02
CA SER A 79 -4.22 2.24 25.82
C SER A 79 -4.62 2.37 24.36
N ILE A 80 -3.96 3.24 23.60
CA ILE A 80 -4.23 3.43 22.17
C ILE A 80 -3.83 2.17 21.37
N ILE A 81 -2.64 1.62 21.60
CA ILE A 81 -2.15 0.43 20.90
C ILE A 81 -3.02 -0.79 21.21
N ASN A 82 -3.54 -0.90 22.42
CA ASN A 82 -4.40 -2.00 22.84
C ASN A 82 -5.83 -1.89 22.29
N PHE A 83 -6.21 -0.78 21.70
CA PHE A 83 -7.49 -0.65 21.01
C PHE A 83 -7.52 -1.55 19.76
N PHE A 84 -8.47 -2.48 19.70
CA PHE A 84 -8.52 -3.52 18.65
C PHE A 84 -8.42 -3.00 17.20
N PRO A 85 -9.10 -1.91 16.80
CA PRO A 85 -8.93 -1.33 15.47
C PRO A 85 -7.51 -0.87 15.16
N ILE A 86 -6.79 -0.36 16.17
CA ILE A 86 -5.39 0.06 15.99
C ILE A 86 -4.49 -1.15 15.78
N LYS A 87 -4.73 -2.26 16.46
CA LYS A 87 -4.01 -3.52 16.21
C LYS A 87 -4.21 -4.02 14.80
N LEU A 88 -5.45 -3.98 14.29
CA LEU A 88 -5.74 -4.34 12.90
C LEU A 88 -5.01 -3.43 11.91
N LEU A 89 -4.97 -2.13 12.17
CA LEU A 89 -4.26 -1.16 11.35
C LEU A 89 -2.75 -1.43 11.34
N LEU A 90 -2.16 -1.78 12.49
CA LEU A 90 -0.75 -2.16 12.59
C LEU A 90 -0.43 -3.45 11.83
N ILE A 91 -1.29 -4.45 11.89
CA ILE A 91 -1.15 -5.70 11.13
C ILE A 91 -1.21 -5.41 9.62
N PHE A 92 -2.17 -4.61 9.19
CA PHE A 92 -2.31 -4.20 7.78
C PHE A 92 -1.09 -3.38 7.32
N TRP A 93 -0.60 -2.47 8.14
CA TRP A 93 0.59 -1.69 7.87
C TRP A 93 1.84 -2.59 7.73
N PHE A 94 2.01 -3.57 8.60
CA PHE A 94 3.08 -4.55 8.52
C PHE A 94 2.99 -5.39 7.24
N PHE A 95 1.77 -5.82 6.84
CA PHE A 95 1.55 -6.53 5.58
C PHE A 95 2.03 -5.71 4.37
N ILE A 96 1.68 -4.44 4.31
CA ILE A 96 2.07 -3.52 3.22
C ILE A 96 3.59 -3.35 3.18
N PHE A 97 4.19 -3.10 4.33
CA PHE A 97 5.65 -2.93 4.46
C PHE A 97 6.39 -4.17 3.98
N ASN A 98 6.02 -5.33 4.49
CA ASN A 98 6.64 -6.59 4.13
C ASN A 98 6.44 -6.94 2.65
N HIS A 99 5.24 -6.67 2.10
CA HIS A 99 4.96 -6.82 0.68
C HIS A 99 5.89 -5.97 -0.20
N HIS A 100 6.09 -4.72 0.16
CA HIS A 100 7.02 -3.82 -0.56
C HIS A 100 8.46 -4.32 -0.48
N LEU A 101 8.91 -4.71 0.71
CA LEU A 101 10.25 -5.22 0.96
C LEU A 101 10.54 -6.48 0.15
N LEU A 102 9.64 -7.47 0.17
CA LEU A 102 9.80 -8.72 -0.59
C LEU A 102 9.78 -8.49 -2.12
N ASN A 103 8.94 -7.56 -2.61
CA ASN A 103 8.98 -7.18 -4.01
C ASN A 103 10.29 -6.47 -4.38
N GLY A 104 10.85 -5.67 -3.49
CA GLY A 104 12.17 -5.05 -3.66
C GLY A 104 13.26 -6.11 -3.88
N PHE A 105 13.28 -7.16 -3.07
CA PHE A 105 14.19 -8.29 -3.25
C PHE A 105 14.00 -9.00 -4.59
N LYS A 106 12.76 -9.18 -5.02
CA LYS A 106 12.45 -9.76 -6.35
C LYS A 106 13.09 -8.94 -7.48
N TYR A 107 12.90 -7.63 -7.46
CA TYR A 107 13.48 -6.76 -8.49
C TYR A 107 15.00 -6.71 -8.42
N PHE A 108 15.58 -6.82 -7.23
CA PHE A 108 17.02 -6.94 -7.07
C PHE A 108 17.55 -8.22 -7.73
N VAL A 109 16.90 -9.37 -7.53
CA VAL A 109 17.30 -10.64 -8.20
C VAL A 109 17.14 -10.53 -9.72
N TRP A 110 16.09 -9.88 -10.20
CA TRP A 110 15.85 -9.68 -11.64
C TRP A 110 16.86 -8.72 -12.30
N SER A 111 17.48 -7.83 -11.54
CA SER A 111 18.56 -6.96 -12.07
C SER A 111 19.78 -7.76 -12.53
N TYR A 112 19.96 -8.96 -12.03
CA TYR A 112 20.99 -9.92 -12.50
C TYR A 112 20.51 -10.84 -13.64
N ALA A 113 19.39 -10.52 -14.26
CA ALA A 113 18.76 -11.33 -15.31
C ALA A 113 18.43 -12.78 -14.90
N LEU A 114 18.28 -13.07 -13.59
CA LEU A 114 17.98 -14.39 -13.07
C LEU A 114 16.46 -14.60 -12.94
N GLY A 115 15.96 -15.75 -13.40
CA GLY A 115 14.55 -16.14 -13.20
C GLY A 115 13.53 -15.37 -14.04
N LEU A 116 13.90 -14.82 -15.19
CA LEU A 116 13.02 -14.05 -16.08
C LEU A 116 12.09 -14.92 -16.94
N GLU A 117 12.24 -16.24 -16.91
CA GLU A 117 11.32 -17.15 -17.59
C GLU A 117 9.90 -17.00 -17.02
N LEU A 118 8.90 -16.97 -17.88
CA LEU A 118 7.50 -16.70 -17.50
C LEU A 118 7.02 -17.57 -16.34
N ASN A 119 7.27 -18.87 -16.39
CA ASN A 119 6.88 -19.83 -15.35
C ASN A 119 7.57 -19.54 -14.01
N ARG A 120 8.86 -19.18 -14.04
CA ARG A 120 9.62 -18.81 -12.83
C ARG A 120 9.13 -17.49 -12.24
N VAL A 121 8.79 -16.52 -13.08
CA VAL A 121 8.23 -15.23 -12.63
C VAL A 121 6.93 -15.42 -11.86
N TYR A 122 6.01 -16.28 -12.35
CA TYR A 122 4.79 -16.60 -11.63
C TYR A 122 5.07 -17.34 -10.32
N LEU A 123 5.94 -18.34 -10.35
CA LEU A 123 6.32 -19.10 -9.15
C LEU A 123 6.92 -18.21 -8.07
N ILE A 124 7.87 -17.36 -8.42
CA ILE A 124 8.49 -16.40 -7.48
C ILE A 124 7.43 -15.44 -6.91
N THR A 125 6.50 -14.98 -7.73
CA THR A 125 5.45 -14.07 -7.29
C THR A 125 4.50 -14.74 -6.28
N TYR A 126 4.10 -15.99 -6.50
CA TYR A 126 3.31 -16.78 -5.54
C TYR A 126 4.07 -17.08 -4.26
N LEU A 127 5.37 -17.39 -4.36
CA LEU A 127 6.25 -17.64 -3.21
C LEU A 127 6.33 -16.38 -2.31
N ILE A 128 6.50 -15.21 -2.92
CA ILE A 128 6.52 -13.93 -2.20
C ILE A 128 5.20 -13.68 -1.49
N LEU A 129 4.06 -13.92 -2.14
CA LEU A 129 2.76 -13.79 -1.52
C LEU A 129 2.61 -14.72 -0.30
N PHE A 130 3.00 -15.97 -0.46
CA PHE A 130 2.94 -16.98 0.61
C PHE A 130 3.81 -16.59 1.82
N ILE A 131 5.06 -16.17 1.57
CA ILE A 131 5.96 -15.69 2.62
C ILE A 131 5.37 -14.46 3.32
N ASN A 132 4.83 -13.51 2.56
CA ASN A 132 4.21 -12.31 3.13
C ASN A 132 3.04 -12.65 4.06
N ILE A 133 2.19 -13.58 3.68
CA ILE A 133 1.06 -14.04 4.50
C ILE A 133 1.59 -14.68 5.81
N ILE A 134 2.56 -15.60 5.72
CA ILE A 134 3.13 -16.24 6.91
C ILE A 134 3.75 -15.22 7.86
N MET A 135 4.57 -14.31 7.36
CA MET A 135 5.19 -13.27 8.17
C MET A 135 4.14 -12.38 8.86
N THR A 136 3.07 -12.05 8.15
CA THR A 136 1.98 -11.24 8.70
C THR A 136 1.19 -12.01 9.77
N LEU A 137 0.95 -13.31 9.58
CA LEU A 137 0.30 -14.16 10.57
C LEU A 137 1.15 -14.28 11.85
N CYS A 138 2.45 -14.48 11.72
CA CYS A 138 3.37 -14.50 12.87
C CYS A 138 3.34 -13.17 13.64
N PHE A 139 3.37 -12.06 12.91
CA PHE A 139 3.29 -10.72 13.50
C PHE A 139 1.95 -10.47 14.19
N SER A 140 0.84 -10.89 13.58
CA SER A 140 -0.49 -10.77 14.16
C SER A 140 -0.63 -11.56 15.45
N TRP A 141 -0.06 -12.76 15.49
CA TRP A 141 -0.02 -13.58 16.71
C TRP A 141 0.71 -12.84 17.84
N ILE A 142 1.87 -12.25 17.56
CA ILE A 142 2.65 -11.51 18.56
C ILE A 142 1.85 -10.31 19.09
N ILE A 143 1.24 -9.50 18.20
CA ILE A 143 0.47 -8.31 18.61
C ILE A 143 -0.77 -8.68 19.41
N LEU A 144 -1.48 -9.73 19.02
CA LEU A 144 -2.70 -10.14 19.70
C LEU A 144 -2.40 -10.82 21.06
N SER A 145 -1.29 -11.55 21.16
CA SER A 145 -0.88 -12.19 22.42
C SER A 145 -0.20 -11.24 23.42
N TRP A 146 0.20 -10.04 22.96
CA TRP A 146 0.91 -9.06 23.79
C TRP A 146 0.17 -8.69 25.09
N GLU A 147 -1.15 -8.55 25.05
CA GLU A 147 -1.97 -8.26 26.23
C GLU A 147 -1.85 -9.33 27.32
N HIS A 148 -1.84 -10.60 26.93
CA HIS A 148 -1.71 -11.70 27.86
C HIS A 148 -0.35 -11.72 28.54
N LEU A 149 0.71 -11.36 27.81
CA LEU A 149 2.07 -11.30 28.33
C LEU A 149 2.26 -10.14 29.31
N VAL A 150 1.74 -8.97 28.98
CA VAL A 150 1.85 -7.76 29.83
C VAL A 150 0.94 -7.86 31.04
N SER A 151 -0.29 -8.33 30.89
CA SER A 151 -1.26 -8.51 31.98
C SER A 151 -0.86 -9.63 32.95
N GLY A 152 -0.22 -10.70 32.47
CA GLY A 152 0.33 -11.77 33.33
C GLY A 152 1.44 -11.24 34.25
N LYS A 153 2.38 -10.52 33.65
CA LYS A 153 3.55 -10.01 34.38
C LYS A 153 3.21 -8.95 35.44
N SER A 154 2.17 -8.15 35.26
CA SER A 154 1.72 -7.16 36.23
C SER A 154 1.06 -7.79 37.46
N ARG A 155 0.48 -8.98 37.35
CA ARG A 155 -0.10 -9.71 38.50
C ARG A 155 0.97 -10.36 39.38
N ASP A 156 2.07 -10.81 38.77
CA ASP A 156 3.13 -11.46 39.54
C ASP A 156 3.86 -10.48 40.48
N TRP A 157 3.98 -9.21 40.08
CA TRP A 157 4.57 -8.18 40.97
C TRP A 157 3.66 -7.75 42.11
N LEU A 158 2.33 -7.83 41.94
CA LEU A 158 1.35 -7.51 43.00
C LEU A 158 1.23 -8.63 44.06
N ILE A 159 1.68 -9.84 43.76
CA ILE A 159 1.71 -10.97 44.69
C ILE A 159 3.00 -10.95 45.55
N LEU A 160 4.03 -10.23 45.08
CA LEU A 160 5.34 -10.14 45.73
C LEU A 160 5.48 -8.89 46.65
N LEU A 161 4.47 -8.02 46.70
CA LEU A 161 4.32 -6.88 47.62
C LEU A 161 3.27 -7.19 48.72
#